data_cbc72369d999daa01d168edc7c509dfd
#
_entry.id   cbc72369d999daa01d168edc7c509dfd
#
_cell.length_a   1.000
_cell.length_b   1.000
_cell.length_c   1.000
_cell.angle_alpha   90.00
_cell.angle_beta   90.00
_cell.angle_gamma   90.00
#
_symmetry.space_group_name_H-M   'P 1'
#
loop_
_entity.id
_entity.type
_entity.pdbx_description
1 polymer ?
#
loop_
_entity_poly.entity_id
_entity_poly.type
_entity_poly.pdbx_seq_one_letter_code
_entity_poly.pdbx_strand_id
1 'polypeptide(L)'
;TCTDPNLLMGLSVSGSLSPEEYTADLTGEIHTDLEALKLVTEACSVSTGLSLSGYVSPMSESYRADIRLSDFSALLPTSRLQTNALSISAETDSTHINAAVRSGDMAMNFVSSIGFSSFLEKLNQSLPIIATVQEEKRLDMKALHQVLPPFEFHANAKRNNLIQQYLKGMNMGFSQIDLNIQNDTLLNTTGKIDRFSTGGITIDTLQLSLFERREKEERLYYSLQVGNKPGNLDQLASVILNGFLSGNTTKLFCVQKNRQGQEGFRIGCQADFLDSLIQVSFFPKNPIIGFETWTLNPD
;
A
#
# COMPACT_ATOMS: atom_id res chain seq x y z
N THR A 1 -17.06 28.37 18.85
CA THR A 1 -18.09 27.33 18.72
C THR A 1 -18.96 27.59 17.51
N CYS A 2 -19.28 26.57 16.75
CA CYS A 2 -20.27 26.59 15.70
C CYS A 2 -21.43 25.67 16.10
N THR A 3 -22.66 26.13 15.92
CA THR A 3 -23.87 25.44 16.34
C THR A 3 -24.89 25.29 15.21
N ASP A 4 -24.38 25.10 13.97
CA ASP A 4 -25.22 24.70 12.85
C ASP A 4 -25.78 23.30 13.14
N PRO A 5 -27.06 22.98 12.81
CA PRO A 5 -27.62 21.66 13.07
C PRO A 5 -26.85 20.51 12.42
N ASN A 6 -26.13 20.80 11.34
CA ASN A 6 -25.31 19.82 10.60
C ASN A 6 -23.80 19.92 10.93
N LEU A 7 -23.40 20.90 11.73
CA LEU A 7 -22.02 21.08 12.21
C LEU A 7 -22.03 21.62 13.63
N LEU A 8 -21.86 20.72 14.58
CA LEU A 8 -21.60 21.10 15.97
C LEU A 8 -20.10 21.00 16.23
N MET A 9 -19.45 22.12 16.53
CA MET A 9 -18.02 22.19 16.73
C MET A 9 -17.68 23.12 17.89
N GLY A 10 -16.97 22.58 18.85
CA GLY A 10 -16.38 23.34 19.97
C GLY A 10 -14.87 23.18 19.93
N LEU A 11 -14.13 24.21 19.53
CA LEU A 11 -12.66 24.17 19.44
C LEU A 11 -12.05 25.20 20.36
N SER A 12 -10.95 24.82 21.01
CA SER A 12 -10.02 25.67 21.74
C SER A 12 -8.68 25.67 21.04
N VAL A 13 -8.11 26.84 20.81
CA VAL A 13 -6.82 27.02 20.16
C VAL A 13 -5.91 27.79 21.10
N SER A 14 -4.70 27.28 21.28
CA SER A 14 -3.62 27.98 21.98
C SER A 14 -2.32 27.82 21.17
N GLY A 15 -1.36 28.70 21.40
CA GLY A 15 -0.10 28.61 20.69
C GLY A 15 0.85 29.75 21.06
N SER A 16 2.09 29.64 20.63
CA SER A 16 3.07 30.70 20.74
C SER A 16 3.68 31.00 19.38
N LEU A 17 4.00 32.27 19.17
CA LEU A 17 4.64 32.77 17.97
C LEU A 17 5.92 33.47 18.40
N SER A 18 7.07 32.92 18.03
CA SER A 18 8.37 33.56 18.14
C SER A 18 9.01 33.69 16.76
N PRO A 19 10.02 34.54 16.56
CA PRO A 19 10.70 34.61 15.26
C PRO A 19 11.35 33.29 14.81
N GLU A 20 11.64 32.39 15.73
CA GLU A 20 12.38 31.14 15.49
C GLU A 20 11.45 29.92 15.49
N GLU A 21 10.34 29.98 16.23
CA GLU A 21 9.48 28.81 16.47
C GLU A 21 8.00 29.22 16.54
N TYR A 22 7.17 28.36 15.95
CA TYR A 22 5.71 28.47 16.03
C TYR A 22 5.15 27.19 16.62
N THR A 23 4.29 27.31 17.63
CA THR A 23 3.54 26.19 18.18
C THR A 23 2.06 26.48 18.10
N ALA A 24 1.25 25.44 17.86
CA ALA A 24 -0.19 25.54 17.89
C ALA A 24 -0.77 24.26 18.47
N ASP A 25 -1.66 24.41 19.45
CA ASP A 25 -2.46 23.34 20.01
C ASP A 25 -3.94 23.62 19.75
N LEU A 26 -4.64 22.63 19.24
CA LEU A 26 -6.07 22.70 18.98
C LEU A 26 -6.73 21.48 19.62
N THR A 27 -7.73 21.72 20.45
CA THR A 27 -8.53 20.66 21.08
C THR A 27 -10.00 20.96 20.97
N GLY A 28 -10.82 19.90 20.87
CA GLY A 28 -12.26 20.09 20.84
C GLY A 28 -13.02 18.86 20.38
N GLU A 29 -14.29 19.07 20.10
CA GLU A 29 -15.20 18.04 19.61
C GLU A 29 -15.84 18.49 18.30
N ILE A 30 -16.03 17.56 17.40
CA ILE A 30 -16.64 17.77 16.08
C ILE A 30 -17.74 16.73 15.90
N HIS A 31 -18.94 17.22 15.55
CA HIS A 31 -20.04 16.40 15.04
C HIS A 31 -20.52 17.03 13.74
N THR A 32 -20.47 16.32 12.66
CA THR A 32 -20.83 16.88 11.35
C THR A 32 -21.56 15.88 10.48
N ASP A 33 -22.53 16.37 9.71
CA ASP A 33 -23.16 15.71 8.60
C ASP A 33 -22.62 16.33 7.30
N LEU A 34 -21.69 15.61 6.66
CA LEU A 34 -20.99 16.11 5.47
C LEU A 34 -21.89 16.17 4.22
N GLU A 35 -22.89 15.27 4.13
CA GLU A 35 -23.89 15.31 3.06
C GLU A 35 -24.79 16.53 3.20
N ALA A 36 -25.31 16.78 4.40
CA ALA A 36 -26.16 17.95 4.66
C ALA A 36 -25.41 19.28 4.45
N LEU A 37 -24.10 19.30 4.71
CA LEU A 37 -23.22 20.44 4.38
C LEU A 37 -22.85 20.52 2.90
N LYS A 38 -23.25 19.57 2.06
CA LYS A 38 -22.93 19.49 0.62
C LYS A 38 -21.43 19.38 0.32
N LEU A 39 -20.66 18.82 1.26
CA LEU A 39 -19.23 18.56 1.08
C LEU A 39 -18.96 17.22 0.38
N VAL A 40 -19.92 16.30 0.48
CA VAL A 40 -19.91 15.00 -0.20
C VAL A 40 -21.30 14.73 -0.78
N THR A 41 -21.41 13.82 -1.74
CA THR A 41 -22.66 13.46 -2.42
C THR A 41 -23.40 12.28 -1.78
N GLU A 42 -22.70 11.54 -0.90
CA GLU A 42 -23.26 10.34 -0.25
C GLU A 42 -23.36 10.58 1.26
N ALA A 43 -24.28 9.84 1.90
CA ALA A 43 -24.49 9.93 3.35
C ALA A 43 -23.18 9.71 4.11
N CYS A 44 -22.74 10.74 4.82
CA CYS A 44 -21.52 10.69 5.62
C CYS A 44 -21.63 11.61 6.83
N SER A 45 -21.67 11.02 8.01
CA SER A 45 -21.59 11.77 9.25
C SER A 45 -20.37 11.35 10.08
N VAL A 46 -19.74 12.32 10.74
CA VAL A 46 -18.53 12.11 11.53
C VAL A 46 -18.71 12.73 12.92
N SER A 47 -18.27 12.00 13.92
CA SER A 47 -18.21 12.44 15.32
C SER A 47 -16.88 12.04 15.91
N THR A 48 -16.17 12.98 16.56
CA THR A 48 -14.88 12.71 17.19
C THR A 48 -14.47 13.82 18.15
N GLY A 49 -13.76 13.45 19.20
CA GLY A 49 -12.89 14.36 19.92
C GLY A 49 -11.59 14.55 19.14
N LEU A 50 -11.11 15.78 19.03
CA LEU A 50 -9.91 16.16 18.30
C LEU A 50 -8.89 16.79 19.23
N SER A 51 -7.65 16.33 19.16
CA SER A 51 -6.48 17.01 19.69
C SER A 51 -5.40 17.06 18.60
N LEU A 52 -4.95 18.26 18.26
CA LEU A 52 -3.88 18.49 17.31
C LEU A 52 -2.84 19.36 18.00
N SER A 53 -1.58 18.95 17.94
CA SER A 53 -0.44 19.78 18.31
C SER A 53 0.50 19.91 17.11
N GLY A 54 0.96 21.13 16.87
CA GLY A 54 1.85 21.46 15.76
C GLY A 54 3.05 22.27 16.25
N TYR A 55 4.20 21.99 15.65
CA TYR A 55 5.45 22.70 15.86
C TYR A 55 6.11 22.97 14.51
N VAL A 56 6.58 24.19 14.32
CA VAL A 56 7.27 24.62 13.10
C VAL A 56 8.46 25.48 13.50
N SER A 57 9.65 25.12 13.04
CA SER A 57 10.85 25.96 13.12
C SER A 57 11.39 26.18 11.71
N PRO A 58 11.11 27.33 11.08
CA PRO A 58 11.53 27.60 9.70
C PRO A 58 13.05 27.64 9.53
N MET A 59 13.79 28.09 10.54
CA MET A 59 15.25 28.21 10.49
C MET A 59 15.95 26.85 10.46
N SER A 60 15.41 25.87 11.16
CA SER A 60 15.93 24.49 11.19
C SER A 60 15.21 23.56 10.23
N GLU A 61 14.26 24.08 9.44
CA GLU A 61 13.35 23.28 8.57
C GLU A 61 12.67 22.13 9.33
N SER A 62 12.41 22.32 10.64
CA SER A 62 11.83 21.29 11.49
C SER A 62 10.34 21.50 11.64
N TYR A 63 9.58 20.42 11.37
CA TYR A 63 8.12 20.39 11.41
C TYR A 63 7.67 19.18 12.19
N ARG A 64 6.69 19.38 13.06
CA ARG A 64 6.07 18.27 13.79
C ARG A 64 4.56 18.49 13.86
N ALA A 65 3.80 17.42 13.65
CA ALA A 65 2.36 17.41 13.82
C ALA A 65 1.94 16.11 14.52
N ASP A 66 1.15 16.23 15.57
CA ASP A 66 0.52 15.12 16.27
C ASP A 66 -1.00 15.34 16.26
N ILE A 67 -1.75 14.42 15.66
CA ILE A 67 -3.20 14.43 15.59
C ILE A 67 -3.72 13.22 16.35
N ARG A 68 -4.65 13.45 17.27
CA ARG A 68 -5.34 12.39 18.00
C ARG A 68 -6.85 12.59 17.88
N LEU A 69 -7.52 11.56 17.39
CA LEU A 69 -8.96 11.48 17.38
C LEU A 69 -9.40 10.49 18.47
N SER A 70 -10.26 10.93 19.39
CA SER A 70 -10.87 10.10 20.41
C SER A 70 -12.34 9.84 20.07
N ASP A 71 -12.81 8.66 20.43
CA ASP A 71 -14.20 8.24 20.21
C ASP A 71 -14.68 8.51 18.78
N PHE A 72 -13.78 8.25 17.82
CA PHE A 72 -14.06 8.46 16.42
C PHE A 72 -15.18 7.53 15.94
N SER A 73 -16.19 8.12 15.33
CA SER A 73 -17.29 7.41 14.65
C SER A 73 -17.59 8.08 13.33
N ALA A 74 -17.59 7.31 12.24
CA ALA A 74 -18.05 7.77 10.94
C ALA A 74 -19.10 6.81 10.39
N LEU A 75 -20.23 7.35 9.95
CA LEU A 75 -21.28 6.62 9.26
C LEU A 75 -21.11 6.87 7.76
N LEU A 76 -20.87 5.81 7.01
CA LEU A 76 -20.76 5.79 5.55
C LEU A 76 -21.91 4.99 4.96
N PRO A 77 -22.24 5.11 3.67
CA PRO A 77 -23.36 4.39 3.04
C PRO A 77 -23.34 2.88 3.23
N THR A 78 -22.15 2.28 3.25
CA THR A 78 -21.96 0.82 3.31
C THR A 78 -21.32 0.33 4.60
N SER A 79 -20.87 1.24 5.47
CA SER A 79 -20.12 0.85 6.68
C SER A 79 -20.22 1.88 7.79
N ARG A 80 -20.06 1.39 9.01
CA ARG A 80 -19.86 2.24 10.19
C ARG A 80 -18.46 2.00 10.72
N LEU A 81 -17.68 3.08 10.79
CA LEU A 81 -16.30 3.07 11.28
C LEU A 81 -16.28 3.60 12.71
N GLN A 82 -15.63 2.88 13.62
CA GLN A 82 -15.51 3.29 15.02
C GLN A 82 -14.15 2.89 15.58
N THR A 83 -13.54 3.81 16.32
CA THR A 83 -12.35 3.51 17.13
C THR A 83 -12.28 4.43 18.32
N ASN A 84 -11.83 3.91 19.46
CA ASN A 84 -11.63 4.73 20.65
C ASN A 84 -10.46 5.71 20.47
N ALA A 85 -9.50 5.35 19.63
CA ALA A 85 -8.35 6.21 19.34
C ALA A 85 -7.82 5.98 17.92
N LEU A 86 -7.60 7.08 17.22
CA LEU A 86 -6.80 7.16 16.01
C LEU A 86 -5.71 8.20 16.23
N SER A 87 -4.47 7.86 16.05
CA SER A 87 -3.34 8.78 16.13
C SER A 87 -2.56 8.83 14.83
N ILE A 88 -2.18 10.04 14.45
CA ILE A 88 -1.29 10.32 13.33
C ILE A 88 -0.20 11.24 13.88
N SER A 89 1.04 10.86 13.72
CA SER A 89 2.20 11.68 14.05
C SER A 89 3.10 11.81 12.83
N ALA A 90 3.64 12.98 12.63
CA ALA A 90 4.62 13.25 11.59
C ALA A 90 5.67 14.22 12.14
N GLU A 91 6.92 13.91 11.91
CA GLU A 91 8.07 14.75 12.24
C GLU A 91 9.05 14.73 11.07
N THR A 92 9.57 15.88 10.72
CA THR A 92 10.57 16.01 9.67
C THR A 92 11.49 17.19 9.94
N ASP A 93 12.72 17.07 9.50
CA ASP A 93 13.67 18.18 9.39
C ASP A 93 14.37 18.13 8.01
N SER A 94 15.52 18.81 7.87
CA SER A 94 16.31 18.80 6.64
C SER A 94 16.94 17.44 6.31
N THR A 95 16.99 16.50 7.25
CA THR A 95 17.74 15.24 7.15
C THR A 95 16.89 13.99 7.26
N HIS A 96 15.68 14.06 7.80
CA HIS A 96 14.85 12.88 7.98
C HIS A 96 13.34 13.17 7.96
N ILE A 97 12.56 12.12 7.75
CA ILE A 97 11.12 12.09 7.94
C ILE A 97 10.78 10.88 8.81
N ASN A 98 9.90 11.08 9.77
CA ASN A 98 9.30 10.00 10.55
C ASN A 98 7.80 10.24 10.66
N ALA A 99 6.98 9.28 10.23
CA ALA A 99 5.54 9.38 10.33
C ALA A 99 4.93 8.06 10.79
N ALA A 100 3.87 8.14 11.59
CA ALA A 100 3.16 6.97 12.09
C ALA A 100 1.66 7.19 12.13
N VAL A 101 0.89 6.11 11.85
CA VAL A 101 -0.56 6.05 12.01
C VAL A 101 -0.89 4.84 12.86
N ARG A 102 -1.76 4.99 13.85
CA ARG A 102 -2.22 3.91 14.72
C ARG A 102 -3.73 3.98 14.92
N SER A 103 -4.41 2.84 14.79
CA SER A 103 -5.84 2.71 15.06
C SER A 103 -6.19 1.27 15.44
N GLY A 104 -6.58 1.05 16.67
CA GLY A 104 -6.82 -0.30 17.19
C GLY A 104 -5.56 -1.16 17.09
N ASP A 105 -5.63 -2.28 16.36
CA ASP A 105 -4.50 -3.18 16.12
C ASP A 105 -3.74 -2.89 14.81
N MET A 106 -4.02 -1.76 14.16
CA MET A 106 -3.30 -1.28 12.98
C MET A 106 -2.17 -0.34 13.40
N ALA A 107 -1.01 -0.55 12.82
CA ALA A 107 0.11 0.37 12.91
C ALA A 107 0.75 0.52 11.53
N MET A 108 1.03 1.75 11.14
CA MET A 108 1.80 2.11 9.95
C MET A 108 2.94 3.03 10.38
N ASN A 109 4.13 2.78 9.88
CA ASN A 109 5.31 3.61 10.13
C ASN A 109 5.97 3.90 8.79
N PHE A 110 6.40 5.13 8.62
CA PHE A 110 7.16 5.60 7.47
C PHE A 110 8.38 6.34 7.98
N VAL A 111 9.55 6.01 7.43
CA VAL A 111 10.82 6.67 7.76
C VAL A 111 11.55 6.96 6.46
N SER A 112 12.19 8.14 6.37
CA SER A 112 13.11 8.47 5.29
C SER A 112 14.37 9.09 5.87
N SER A 113 15.52 8.80 5.28
CA SER A 113 16.83 9.35 5.65
C SER A 113 17.14 10.67 4.94
N ILE A 114 16.15 11.31 4.35
CA ILE A 114 16.22 12.66 3.79
C ILE A 114 15.03 13.48 4.24
N GLY A 115 15.18 14.81 4.30
CA GLY A 115 14.11 15.71 4.71
C GLY A 115 12.98 15.82 3.70
N PHE A 116 11.85 16.39 4.14
CA PHE A 116 10.60 16.41 3.39
C PHE A 116 10.70 17.09 2.01
N SER A 117 11.39 18.23 1.92
CA SER A 117 11.57 18.94 0.65
C SER A 117 12.32 18.10 -0.38
N SER A 118 13.45 17.49 0.04
CA SER A 118 14.24 16.61 -0.81
C SER A 118 13.50 15.33 -1.18
N PHE A 119 12.69 14.81 -0.26
CA PHE A 119 11.84 13.64 -0.52
C PHE A 119 10.80 13.92 -1.60
N LEU A 120 10.07 15.05 -1.50
CA LEU A 120 9.09 15.46 -2.49
C LEU A 120 9.71 15.72 -3.86
N GLU A 121 10.87 16.37 -3.90
CA GLU A 121 11.60 16.59 -5.15
C GLU A 121 11.92 15.28 -5.86
N LYS A 122 12.53 14.34 -5.15
CA LYS A 122 12.85 12.99 -5.69
C LYS A 122 11.59 12.22 -6.10
N LEU A 123 10.53 12.27 -5.31
CA LEU A 123 9.26 11.65 -5.65
C LEU A 123 8.69 12.23 -6.96
N ASN A 124 8.66 13.56 -7.09
CA ASN A 124 8.19 14.22 -8.31
C ASN A 124 9.05 13.87 -9.53
N GLN A 125 10.36 13.68 -9.37
CA GLN A 125 11.26 13.21 -10.43
C GLN A 125 11.01 11.74 -10.82
N SER A 126 10.56 10.91 -9.89
CA SER A 126 10.27 9.48 -10.14
C SER A 126 8.94 9.24 -10.87
N LEU A 127 7.94 10.08 -10.65
CA LEU A 127 6.59 9.89 -11.22
C LEU A 127 6.58 9.83 -12.76
N PRO A 128 7.29 10.69 -13.52
CA PRO A 128 7.33 10.57 -14.98
C PRO A 128 7.95 9.25 -15.44
N ILE A 129 9.00 8.78 -14.78
CA ILE A 129 9.65 7.50 -15.11
C ILE A 129 8.69 6.32 -14.90
N ILE A 130 7.92 6.36 -13.82
CA ILE A 130 6.88 5.33 -13.56
C ILE A 130 5.78 5.41 -14.63
N ALA A 131 5.37 6.60 -15.05
CA ALA A 131 4.35 6.78 -16.08
C ALA A 131 4.79 6.22 -17.44
N THR A 132 6.06 6.39 -17.84
CA THR A 132 6.59 5.84 -19.09
C THR A 132 6.56 4.32 -19.14
N VAL A 133 6.61 3.63 -17.99
CA VAL A 133 6.47 2.16 -17.94
C VAL A 133 5.13 1.70 -18.53
N GLN A 134 4.05 2.45 -18.30
CA GLN A 134 2.73 2.12 -18.87
C GLN A 134 2.66 2.36 -20.37
N GLU A 135 3.29 3.40 -20.85
CA GLU A 135 3.25 3.82 -22.26
C GLU A 135 4.21 3.01 -23.12
N GLU A 136 5.47 2.93 -22.71
CA GLU A 136 6.55 2.32 -23.50
C GLU A 136 6.74 0.83 -23.22
N LYS A 137 6.07 0.27 -22.20
CA LYS A 137 6.25 -1.13 -21.72
C LYS A 137 7.70 -1.45 -21.35
N ARG A 138 8.45 -0.42 -20.99
CA ARG A 138 9.87 -0.48 -20.68
C ARG A 138 10.14 0.05 -19.28
N LEU A 139 10.92 -0.69 -18.50
CA LEU A 139 11.31 -0.31 -17.15
C LEU A 139 12.80 0.03 -17.12
N ASP A 140 13.12 1.32 -16.97
CA ASP A 140 14.48 1.77 -16.70
C ASP A 140 14.73 1.79 -15.19
N MET A 141 15.16 0.65 -14.65
CA MET A 141 15.46 0.52 -13.22
C MET A 141 16.59 1.44 -12.78
N LYS A 142 17.58 1.70 -13.62
CA LYS A 142 18.71 2.56 -13.31
C LYS A 142 18.25 4.02 -13.16
N ALA A 143 17.45 4.51 -14.11
CA ALA A 143 16.88 5.86 -14.02
C ALA A 143 15.96 5.98 -12.82
N LEU A 144 15.09 5.00 -12.57
CA LEU A 144 14.20 5.00 -11.42
C LEU A 144 14.96 5.02 -10.09
N HIS A 145 15.99 4.19 -9.96
CA HIS A 145 16.79 4.10 -8.73
C HIS A 145 17.55 5.40 -8.40
N GLN A 146 17.98 6.17 -9.41
CA GLN A 146 18.65 7.45 -9.21
C GLN A 146 17.76 8.53 -8.58
N VAL A 147 16.46 8.48 -8.88
CA VAL A 147 15.50 9.50 -8.45
C VAL A 147 14.56 9.02 -7.34
N LEU A 148 14.39 7.73 -7.16
CA LEU A 148 13.52 7.23 -6.10
C LEU A 148 14.07 7.61 -4.72
N PRO A 149 13.28 8.28 -3.84
CA PRO A 149 13.77 8.67 -2.52
C PRO A 149 14.04 7.43 -1.65
N PRO A 150 15.04 7.48 -0.75
CA PRO A 150 15.23 6.44 0.25
C PRO A 150 14.10 6.47 1.28
N PHE A 151 13.48 5.33 1.55
CA PHE A 151 12.47 5.22 2.60
C PHE A 151 12.26 3.78 3.06
N GLU A 152 11.69 3.66 4.25
CA GLU A 152 11.13 2.43 4.79
C GLU A 152 9.67 2.67 5.15
N PHE A 153 8.80 1.77 4.73
CA PHE A 153 7.40 1.77 5.11
C PHE A 153 7.02 0.40 5.64
N HIS A 154 6.49 0.37 6.85
CA HIS A 154 5.96 -0.82 7.46
C HIS A 154 4.50 -0.60 7.86
N ALA A 155 3.62 -1.53 7.46
CA ALA A 155 2.23 -1.52 7.85
C ALA A 155 1.78 -2.90 8.32
N ASN A 156 1.16 -2.96 9.48
CA ASN A 156 0.52 -4.16 9.97
C ASN A 156 -0.89 -3.85 10.47
N ALA A 157 -1.80 -4.79 10.28
CA ALA A 157 -3.16 -4.68 10.76
C ALA A 157 -3.75 -6.08 11.00
N LYS A 158 -4.61 -6.23 12.00
CA LYS A 158 -5.36 -7.45 12.26
C LYS A 158 -6.86 -7.22 12.06
N ARG A 159 -7.69 -7.60 13.04
CA ARG A 159 -9.15 -7.60 12.85
C ARG A 159 -9.87 -6.40 13.47
N ASN A 160 -9.19 -5.64 14.31
CA ASN A 160 -9.80 -4.57 15.10
C ASN A 160 -9.21 -3.19 14.73
N ASN A 161 -9.55 -2.71 13.54
CA ASN A 161 -9.12 -1.41 13.04
C ASN A 161 -10.11 -0.85 12.01
N LEU A 162 -9.93 0.39 11.61
CA LEU A 162 -10.80 1.11 10.68
C LEU A 162 -10.79 0.51 9.27
N ILE A 163 -9.63 0.01 8.80
CA ILE A 163 -9.52 -0.62 7.47
C ILE A 163 -10.39 -1.87 7.41
N GLN A 164 -10.31 -2.72 8.42
CA GLN A 164 -11.12 -3.94 8.48
C GLN A 164 -12.62 -3.64 8.56
N GLN A 165 -13.01 -2.60 9.28
CA GLN A 165 -14.41 -2.19 9.35
C GLN A 165 -14.91 -1.67 7.99
N TYR A 166 -14.11 -0.88 7.29
CA TYR A 166 -14.42 -0.40 5.95
C TYR A 166 -14.57 -1.55 4.94
N LEU A 167 -13.62 -2.49 4.93
CA LEU A 167 -13.66 -3.65 4.05
C LEU A 167 -14.87 -4.56 4.31
N LYS A 168 -15.28 -4.70 5.57
CA LYS A 168 -16.50 -5.46 5.90
C LYS A 168 -17.75 -4.86 5.26
N GLY A 169 -17.85 -3.55 5.15
CA GLY A 169 -18.94 -2.87 4.44
C GLY A 169 -19.00 -3.23 2.94
N MET A 170 -17.88 -3.65 2.37
CA MET A 170 -17.77 -4.12 0.98
C MET A 170 -17.81 -5.67 0.86
N ASN A 171 -18.21 -6.39 1.91
CA ASN A 171 -18.13 -7.86 1.98
C ASN A 171 -16.72 -8.42 1.75
N MET A 172 -15.72 -7.69 2.19
CA MET A 172 -14.31 -8.06 2.15
C MET A 172 -13.72 -8.11 3.56
N GLY A 173 -12.62 -8.84 3.72
CA GLY A 173 -11.93 -8.86 5.01
C GLY A 173 -10.65 -9.68 4.97
N PHE A 174 -9.90 -9.60 6.06
CA PHE A 174 -8.67 -10.35 6.29
C PHE A 174 -8.53 -10.71 7.78
N SER A 175 -7.62 -11.59 8.12
CA SER A 175 -7.27 -11.81 9.52
C SER A 175 -6.02 -11.08 9.95
N GLN A 176 -5.07 -10.91 9.03
CA GLN A 176 -3.85 -10.13 9.23
C GLN A 176 -3.32 -9.62 7.89
N ILE A 177 -2.82 -8.40 7.90
CA ILE A 177 -1.98 -7.82 6.83
C ILE A 177 -0.64 -7.45 7.44
N ASP A 178 0.43 -7.74 6.70
CA ASP A 178 1.79 -7.29 6.99
C ASP A 178 2.41 -6.86 5.67
N LEU A 179 2.89 -5.61 5.60
CA LEU A 179 3.49 -5.00 4.42
C LEU A 179 4.76 -4.29 4.84
N ASN A 180 5.87 -4.61 4.18
CA ASN A 180 7.15 -3.94 4.34
C ASN A 180 7.68 -3.51 2.98
N ILE A 181 8.04 -2.23 2.85
CA ILE A 181 8.64 -1.64 1.65
C ILE A 181 9.91 -0.93 2.09
N GLN A 182 11.01 -1.26 1.50
CA GLN A 182 12.30 -0.61 1.74
C GLN A 182 12.90 -0.18 0.42
N ASN A 183 13.35 1.05 0.35
CA ASN A 183 14.13 1.59 -0.74
C ASN A 183 15.30 2.38 -0.16
N ASP A 184 16.43 1.72 -0.01
CA ASP A 184 17.69 2.35 0.39
C ASP A 184 18.71 2.15 -0.74
N THR A 185 19.40 1.02 -0.73
CA THR A 185 20.35 0.64 -1.80
C THR A 185 19.65 -0.10 -2.94
N LEU A 186 18.64 -0.89 -2.61
CA LEU A 186 17.81 -1.68 -3.53
C LEU A 186 16.36 -1.64 -3.05
N LEU A 187 15.44 -1.64 -4.02
CA LEU A 187 14.02 -1.79 -3.72
C LEU A 187 13.73 -3.21 -3.23
N ASN A 188 13.10 -3.31 -2.07
CA ASN A 188 12.63 -4.57 -1.51
C ASN A 188 11.22 -4.36 -0.91
N THR A 189 10.28 -5.18 -1.35
CA THR A 189 8.90 -5.16 -0.86
C THR A 189 8.46 -6.57 -0.53
N THR A 190 7.90 -6.74 0.66
CA THR A 190 7.22 -7.97 1.06
C THR A 190 5.85 -7.65 1.60
N GLY A 191 4.86 -8.41 1.18
CA GLY A 191 3.49 -8.29 1.66
C GLY A 191 2.90 -9.66 1.97
N LYS A 192 2.14 -9.74 3.05
CA LYS A 192 1.41 -10.95 3.43
C LYS A 192 0.02 -10.58 3.91
N ILE A 193 -0.99 -11.32 3.40
CA ILE A 193 -2.36 -11.22 3.86
C ILE A 193 -2.82 -12.62 4.24
N ASP A 194 -3.26 -12.80 5.48
CA ASP A 194 -3.82 -14.03 5.96
C ASP A 194 -5.36 -13.98 5.96
N ARG A 195 -6.00 -15.01 5.42
CA ARG A 195 -7.44 -15.19 5.32
C ARG A 195 -8.16 -14.02 4.66
N PHE A 196 -7.73 -13.66 3.47
CA PHE A 196 -8.44 -12.69 2.66
C PHE A 196 -9.77 -13.27 2.18
N SER A 197 -10.86 -12.56 2.39
CA SER A 197 -12.19 -12.94 1.96
C SER A 197 -12.84 -11.87 1.10
N THR A 198 -13.51 -12.26 0.02
CA THR A 198 -14.29 -11.39 -0.86
C THR A 198 -15.35 -12.20 -1.60
N GLY A 199 -16.61 -11.71 -1.66
CA GLY A 199 -17.67 -12.33 -2.43
C GLY A 199 -17.94 -13.81 -2.13
N GLY A 200 -17.72 -14.28 -0.89
CA GLY A 200 -17.86 -15.68 -0.49
C GLY A 200 -16.63 -16.56 -0.75
N ILE A 201 -15.59 -16.02 -1.38
CA ILE A 201 -14.31 -16.71 -1.59
C ILE A 201 -13.36 -16.35 -0.44
N THR A 202 -12.66 -17.34 0.09
CA THR A 202 -11.60 -17.13 1.09
C THR A 202 -10.29 -17.70 0.57
N ILE A 203 -9.25 -16.88 0.61
CA ILE A 203 -7.86 -17.25 0.34
C ILE A 203 -7.13 -17.27 1.68
N ASP A 204 -6.53 -18.39 2.05
CA ASP A 204 -5.93 -18.54 3.38
C ASP A 204 -4.64 -17.75 3.53
N THR A 205 -3.82 -17.69 2.47
CA THR A 205 -2.57 -16.91 2.48
C THR A 205 -2.31 -16.34 1.11
N LEU A 206 -2.06 -15.04 1.06
CA LEU A 206 -1.56 -14.32 -0.11
C LEU A 206 -0.23 -13.66 0.28
N GLN A 207 0.82 -13.95 -0.49
CA GLN A 207 2.14 -13.36 -0.27
C GLN A 207 2.60 -12.68 -1.55
N LEU A 208 3.12 -11.47 -1.41
CA LEU A 208 3.73 -10.69 -2.48
C LEU A 208 5.17 -10.40 -2.10
N SER A 209 6.09 -10.55 -3.04
CA SER A 209 7.42 -10.00 -2.93
C SER A 209 7.81 -9.31 -4.22
N LEU A 210 8.50 -8.19 -4.07
CA LEU A 210 9.06 -7.40 -5.16
C LEU A 210 10.46 -6.99 -4.70
N PHE A 211 11.49 -7.36 -5.45
CA PHE A 211 12.86 -7.06 -5.06
C PHE A 211 13.76 -6.86 -6.27
N GLU A 212 14.63 -5.89 -6.14
CA GLU A 212 15.66 -5.59 -7.12
C GLU A 212 16.91 -6.46 -6.89
N ARG A 213 17.54 -6.88 -7.98
CA ARG A 213 18.89 -7.49 -7.96
C ARG A 213 19.78 -6.78 -8.96
N ARG A 214 20.98 -6.44 -8.51
CA ARG A 214 22.08 -5.96 -9.36
C ARG A 214 22.92 -7.14 -9.80
N GLU A 215 22.58 -7.70 -10.92
CA GLU A 215 23.39 -8.69 -11.64
C GLU A 215 24.10 -7.99 -12.82
N LYS A 216 24.33 -8.71 -13.93
CA LYS A 216 24.82 -8.10 -15.18
C LYS A 216 23.83 -7.08 -15.76
N GLU A 217 22.54 -7.29 -15.51
CA GLU A 217 21.42 -6.42 -15.86
C GLU A 217 20.62 -6.15 -14.59
N GLU A 218 20.17 -4.91 -14.40
CA GLU A 218 19.29 -4.55 -13.30
C GLU A 218 17.91 -5.17 -13.54
N ARG A 219 17.45 -5.98 -12.60
CA ARG A 219 16.17 -6.70 -12.69
C ARG A 219 15.31 -6.45 -11.47
N LEU A 220 14.04 -6.18 -11.73
CA LEU A 220 13.00 -6.16 -10.73
C LEU A 220 12.28 -7.50 -10.74
N TYR A 221 12.53 -8.33 -9.74
CA TYR A 221 11.87 -9.61 -9.54
C TYR A 221 10.57 -9.44 -8.78
N TYR A 222 9.56 -10.20 -9.17
CA TYR A 222 8.30 -10.27 -8.46
C TYR A 222 7.88 -11.72 -8.23
N SER A 223 7.17 -11.93 -7.13
CA SER A 223 6.54 -13.21 -6.80
C SER A 223 5.20 -12.95 -6.11
N LEU A 224 4.16 -13.60 -6.59
CA LEU A 224 2.87 -13.67 -5.94
C LEU A 224 2.57 -15.13 -5.63
N GLN A 225 2.30 -15.42 -4.36
CA GLN A 225 1.97 -16.76 -3.91
C GLN A 225 0.63 -16.78 -3.22
N VAL A 226 -0.23 -17.69 -3.66
CA VAL A 226 -1.54 -17.96 -3.07
C VAL A 226 -1.51 -19.36 -2.51
N GLY A 227 -1.97 -19.53 -1.26
CA GLY A 227 -2.08 -20.83 -0.58
C GLY A 227 -3.43 -21.00 0.09
N ASN A 228 -4.03 -22.18 -0.04
CA ASN A 228 -5.28 -22.53 0.61
C ASN A 228 -5.17 -23.81 1.43
N LYS A 229 -5.78 -23.78 2.62
CA LYS A 229 -5.89 -24.95 3.51
C LYS A 229 -6.93 -25.95 2.99
N PRO A 230 -6.89 -27.21 3.44
CA PRO A 230 -7.91 -28.21 3.16
C PRO A 230 -9.33 -27.73 3.53
N GLY A 231 -10.33 -28.01 2.69
CA GLY A 231 -11.73 -27.58 2.85
C GLY A 231 -12.06 -26.26 2.17
N ASN A 232 -11.07 -25.52 1.71
CA ASN A 232 -11.24 -24.25 1.03
C ASN A 232 -10.68 -24.32 -0.39
N LEU A 233 -11.52 -24.09 -1.41
CA LEU A 233 -11.16 -24.15 -2.84
C LEU A 233 -10.36 -25.42 -3.21
N ASP A 234 -11.01 -26.59 -3.18
CA ASP A 234 -10.37 -27.93 -3.28
C ASP A 234 -9.43 -28.14 -4.46
N GLN A 235 -9.67 -27.47 -5.58
CA GLN A 235 -8.82 -27.56 -6.78
C GLN A 235 -7.62 -26.60 -6.76
N LEU A 236 -7.59 -25.66 -5.81
CA LEU A 236 -6.59 -24.63 -5.74
C LEU A 236 -5.85 -24.67 -4.39
N ALA A 237 -4.88 -25.56 -4.24
CA ALA A 237 -4.09 -25.62 -3.01
C ALA A 237 -3.00 -24.54 -3.00
N SER A 238 -2.34 -24.31 -4.13
CA SER A 238 -1.37 -23.22 -4.28
C SER A 238 -1.27 -22.72 -5.70
N VAL A 239 -1.03 -21.42 -5.84
CA VAL A 239 -0.58 -20.77 -7.08
C VAL A 239 0.65 -19.96 -6.77
N ILE A 240 1.68 -20.12 -7.58
CA ILE A 240 2.90 -19.30 -7.55
C ILE A 240 3.02 -18.63 -8.91
N LEU A 241 3.04 -17.33 -8.91
CA LEU A 241 3.30 -16.49 -10.05
C LEU A 241 4.59 -15.75 -9.78
N ASN A 242 5.62 -15.94 -10.58
CA ASN A 242 6.88 -15.24 -10.40
C ASN A 242 7.48 -14.82 -11.76
N GLY A 243 8.40 -13.87 -11.69
CA GLY A 243 9.06 -13.39 -12.88
C GLY A 243 9.97 -12.21 -12.60
N PHE A 244 10.32 -11.51 -13.67
CA PHE A 244 11.09 -10.27 -13.58
C PHE A 244 10.73 -9.30 -14.70
N LEU A 245 11.04 -8.04 -14.45
CA LEU A 245 11.08 -6.95 -15.42
C LEU A 245 12.53 -6.51 -15.57
N SER A 246 13.01 -6.35 -16.79
CA SER A 246 14.36 -5.86 -17.09
C SER A 246 14.38 -5.15 -18.44
N GLY A 247 14.61 -3.83 -18.44
CA GLY A 247 14.59 -3.07 -19.69
C GLY A 247 13.31 -3.32 -20.48
N ASN A 248 13.46 -3.92 -21.65
CA ASN A 248 12.35 -4.26 -22.56
C ASN A 248 11.81 -5.69 -22.36
N THR A 249 12.32 -6.44 -21.38
CA THR A 249 11.97 -7.86 -21.21
C THR A 249 11.09 -8.03 -20.00
N THR A 250 9.96 -8.72 -20.18
CA THR A 250 9.09 -9.18 -19.07
C THR A 250 9.05 -10.70 -19.11
N LYS A 251 9.32 -11.34 -17.98
CA LYS A 251 9.20 -12.78 -17.82
C LYS A 251 8.16 -13.10 -16.75
N LEU A 252 7.27 -14.04 -17.05
CA LEU A 252 6.24 -14.53 -16.17
C LEU A 252 6.26 -16.05 -16.13
N PHE A 253 6.16 -16.64 -14.96
CA PHE A 253 6.05 -18.07 -14.75
C PHE A 253 4.95 -18.38 -13.73
N CYS A 254 4.04 -19.27 -14.09
CA CYS A 254 2.92 -19.68 -13.25
C CYS A 254 2.99 -21.17 -12.97
N VAL A 255 2.88 -21.54 -11.69
CA VAL A 255 2.70 -22.93 -11.24
C VAL A 255 1.47 -22.98 -10.34
N GLN A 256 0.53 -23.85 -10.68
CA GLN A 256 -0.63 -24.15 -9.84
C GLN A 256 -0.59 -25.62 -9.45
N LYS A 257 -0.87 -25.92 -8.18
CA LYS A 257 -0.97 -27.29 -7.63
C LYS A 257 -2.31 -27.51 -6.96
N ASN A 258 -2.84 -28.73 -7.15
CA ASN A 258 -3.96 -29.21 -6.35
C ASN A 258 -3.46 -29.72 -4.97
N ARG A 259 -4.36 -30.24 -4.15
CA ARG A 259 -4.04 -30.73 -2.79
C ARG A 259 -3.18 -31.98 -2.76
N GLN A 260 -3.24 -32.79 -3.79
CA GLN A 260 -2.42 -33.97 -3.94
C GLN A 260 -0.99 -33.61 -4.38
N GLY A 261 -0.70 -32.31 -4.55
CA GLY A 261 0.59 -31.82 -5.01
C GLY A 261 0.79 -31.95 -6.54
N GLN A 262 -0.24 -32.37 -7.27
CA GLN A 262 -0.19 -32.48 -8.71
C GLN A 262 -0.28 -31.08 -9.33
N GLU A 263 0.54 -30.86 -10.36
CA GLU A 263 0.56 -29.60 -11.10
C GLU A 263 -0.58 -29.57 -12.12
N GLY A 264 -1.51 -28.64 -11.96
CA GLY A 264 -2.58 -28.39 -12.93
C GLY A 264 -2.15 -27.41 -14.01
N PHE A 265 -1.28 -26.45 -13.64
CA PHE A 265 -0.65 -25.53 -14.56
C PHE A 265 0.82 -25.34 -14.21
N ARG A 266 1.67 -25.40 -15.22
CA ARG A 266 3.09 -25.06 -15.18
C ARG A 266 3.48 -24.48 -16.53
N ILE A 267 3.37 -23.17 -16.66
CA ILE A 267 3.62 -22.45 -17.91
C ILE A 267 4.25 -21.11 -17.62
N GLY A 268 5.09 -20.66 -18.51
CA GLY A 268 5.64 -19.32 -18.47
C GLY A 268 5.72 -18.71 -19.86
N CYS A 269 5.82 -17.41 -19.88
CA CYS A 269 6.10 -16.65 -21.07
C CYS A 269 7.17 -15.58 -20.81
N GLN A 270 7.90 -15.25 -21.84
CA GLN A 270 8.77 -14.09 -21.91
C GLN A 270 8.30 -13.23 -23.08
N ALA A 271 8.15 -11.95 -22.82
CA ALA A 271 7.84 -10.96 -23.85
C ALA A 271 9.01 -9.97 -23.93
N ASP A 272 9.57 -9.83 -25.11
CA ASP A 272 10.60 -8.84 -25.43
C ASP A 272 9.96 -7.74 -26.30
N PHE A 273 9.92 -6.53 -25.77
CA PHE A 273 9.33 -5.36 -26.42
C PHE A 273 10.41 -4.68 -27.26
N LEU A 274 10.34 -4.87 -28.57
CA LEU A 274 11.21 -4.26 -29.55
C LEU A 274 10.51 -3.05 -30.18
N ASP A 275 11.24 -2.15 -30.84
CA ASP A 275 10.70 -0.88 -31.34
C ASP A 275 9.46 -1.02 -32.23
N SER A 276 9.35 -2.12 -33.00
CA SER A 276 8.26 -2.34 -33.95
C SER A 276 7.48 -3.64 -33.74
N LEU A 277 7.88 -4.48 -32.81
CA LEU A 277 7.23 -5.77 -32.58
C LEU A 277 7.37 -6.24 -31.13
N ILE A 278 6.48 -7.11 -30.71
CA ILE A 278 6.57 -7.83 -29.44
C ILE A 278 6.87 -9.29 -29.77
N GLN A 279 8.03 -9.77 -29.33
CA GLN A 279 8.38 -11.17 -29.45
C GLN A 279 7.96 -11.91 -28.19
N VAL A 280 7.11 -12.92 -28.32
CA VAL A 280 6.66 -13.74 -27.20
C VAL A 280 7.15 -15.16 -27.35
N SER A 281 7.76 -15.68 -26.29
CA SER A 281 8.21 -17.07 -26.21
C SER A 281 7.61 -17.75 -24.99
N PHE A 282 7.21 -19.02 -25.14
CA PHE A 282 6.67 -19.82 -24.05
C PHE A 282 7.71 -20.83 -23.55
N PHE A 283 7.60 -21.16 -22.27
CA PHE A 283 8.45 -22.16 -21.61
C PHE A 283 7.71 -22.84 -20.45
N PRO A 284 8.14 -24.03 -19.95
CA PRO A 284 9.16 -24.91 -20.55
C PRO A 284 8.66 -25.53 -21.86
N LYS A 285 9.50 -26.29 -22.55
CA LYS A 285 9.11 -27.03 -23.78
C LYS A 285 7.90 -27.95 -23.56
N ASN A 286 7.77 -28.48 -22.34
CA ASN A 286 6.65 -29.33 -21.92
C ASN A 286 5.87 -28.64 -20.80
N PRO A 287 4.99 -27.64 -21.09
CA PRO A 287 4.12 -27.03 -20.11
C PRO A 287 3.06 -28.04 -19.64
N ILE A 288 2.53 -27.80 -18.45
CA ILE A 288 1.35 -28.51 -17.94
C ILE A 288 0.17 -27.56 -18.02
N ILE A 289 -0.91 -28.01 -18.66
CA ILE A 289 -2.18 -27.27 -18.78
C ILE A 289 -3.32 -28.22 -18.51
N GLY A 290 -4.12 -27.93 -17.50
CA GLY A 290 -5.26 -28.77 -17.12
C GLY A 290 -4.87 -30.17 -16.64
N PHE A 291 -3.75 -30.30 -15.90
CA PHE A 291 -3.13 -31.55 -15.41
C PHE A 291 -2.54 -32.46 -16.51
N GLU A 292 -2.48 -31.98 -17.75
CA GLU A 292 -1.90 -32.72 -18.88
C GLU A 292 -0.61 -32.03 -19.36
N THR A 293 0.37 -32.86 -19.75
CA THR A 293 1.62 -32.37 -20.32
C THR A 293 1.42 -32.10 -21.81
N TRP A 294 1.68 -30.89 -22.24
CA TRP A 294 1.63 -30.46 -23.62
C TRP A 294 3.04 -30.31 -24.17
N THR A 295 3.19 -30.41 -25.46
CA THR A 295 4.45 -30.12 -26.16
C THR A 295 4.27 -28.84 -26.97
N LEU A 296 5.07 -27.82 -26.68
CA LEU A 296 5.10 -26.62 -27.49
C LEU A 296 5.86 -26.90 -28.76
N ASN A 297 5.26 -26.55 -29.91
CA ASN A 297 5.94 -26.63 -31.19
C ASN A 297 7.13 -25.67 -31.19
N PRO A 298 8.35 -26.12 -31.52
CA PRO A 298 9.53 -25.27 -31.51
C PRO A 298 9.67 -24.39 -32.77
N ASP A 299 8.73 -24.46 -33.74
CA ASP A 299 8.79 -23.77 -35.03
C ASP A 299 8.01 -22.46 -35.02
#